data_54b95adbf68a44b76f77dadd81f495db
#
_entry.id   54b95adbf68a44b76f77dadd81f495db
#
_cell.length_a   1.000
_cell.length_b   1.000
_cell.length_c   1.000
_cell.angle_alpha   90.00
_cell.angle_beta   90.00
_cell.angle_gamma   90.00
#
_symmetry.space_group_name_H-M   'P 1'
#
loop_
_entity.id
_entity.type
_entity.pdbx_description
1 polymer ?
#
loop_
_entity_poly.entity_id
_entity_poly.type
_entity_poly.pdbx_seq_one_letter_code
_entity_poly.pdbx_strand_id
1 'polypeptide(L)'
;MILISHRGNINGPDVEKENHPDYIQKALDLGYNVEVDVWGYRYSGMLALGHDQPQYDIDYEFLRQDGIWCHAKDITSFYNMSKDKDIHCFSHDQDEVALTTKGYFWSGWGNQLTKKS
;
A
#
# COMPACT_ATOMS: atom_id res chain seq x y z
N MET A 1 -1.08 14.75 -11.55
CA MET A 1 -1.51 14.58 -10.14
C MET A 1 -2.19 13.24 -9.97
N ILE A 2 -1.84 12.50 -8.95
CA ILE A 2 -2.45 11.22 -8.62
C ILE A 2 -3.15 11.37 -7.27
N LEU A 3 -4.45 11.01 -7.22
CA LEU A 3 -5.21 11.02 -5.99
C LEU A 3 -5.24 9.61 -5.41
N ILE A 4 -4.83 9.47 -4.14
CA ILE A 4 -4.72 8.19 -3.48
C ILE A 4 -5.63 8.16 -2.26
N SER A 5 -6.45 7.12 -2.19
CA SER A 5 -7.26 6.81 -1.02
C SER A 5 -6.38 6.09 0.00
N HIS A 6 -6.31 6.62 1.21
CA HIS A 6 -5.50 6.08 2.28
C HIS A 6 -6.21 4.88 2.90
N ARG A 7 -5.64 3.66 2.76
CA ARG A 7 -6.20 2.41 3.30
C ARG A 7 -7.63 2.12 2.80
N GLY A 8 -7.98 2.66 1.63
CA GLY A 8 -9.32 2.51 1.06
C GLY A 8 -10.33 3.56 1.51
N ASN A 9 -9.93 4.52 2.35
CA ASN A 9 -10.83 5.56 2.85
C ASN A 9 -11.19 6.55 1.74
N ILE A 10 -12.47 6.63 1.42
CA ILE A 10 -13.00 7.55 0.43
C ILE A 10 -13.73 8.70 1.13
N ASN A 11 -14.47 8.40 2.18
CA ASN A 11 -15.31 9.34 2.90
C ASN A 11 -14.77 9.71 4.29
N GLY A 12 -13.46 9.68 4.45
CA GLY A 12 -12.81 9.95 5.72
C GLY A 12 -12.38 8.67 6.44
N PRO A 13 -11.63 8.80 7.53
CA PRO A 13 -11.10 7.64 8.24
C PRO A 13 -12.19 6.70 8.76
N ASP A 14 -11.98 5.40 8.59
CA ASP A 14 -12.85 4.36 9.12
C ASP A 14 -11.98 3.21 9.60
N VAL A 15 -11.63 3.24 10.88
CA VAL A 15 -10.68 2.30 11.49
C VAL A 15 -11.13 0.85 11.34
N GLU A 16 -12.43 0.59 11.32
CA GLU A 16 -12.95 -0.78 11.22
C GLU A 16 -12.81 -1.34 9.81
N LYS A 17 -12.79 -0.49 8.79
CA LYS A 17 -12.74 -0.91 7.38
C LYS A 17 -11.38 -0.73 6.74
N GLU A 18 -10.52 0.09 7.31
CA GLU A 18 -9.21 0.35 6.75
C GLU A 18 -8.44 -0.93 6.48
N ASN A 19 -7.80 -1.02 5.31
CA ASN A 19 -7.03 -2.17 4.87
C ASN A 19 -7.84 -3.46 4.64
N HIS A 20 -9.16 -3.43 4.79
CA HIS A 20 -9.98 -4.59 4.44
C HIS A 20 -9.99 -4.76 2.92
N PRO A 21 -9.72 -5.97 2.39
CA PRO A 21 -9.63 -6.16 0.93
C PRO A 21 -10.84 -5.68 0.15
N ASP A 22 -12.05 -5.93 0.64
CA ASP A 22 -13.27 -5.50 -0.06
C ASP A 22 -13.40 -3.99 -0.09
N TYR A 23 -12.97 -3.32 0.97
CA TYR A 23 -13.00 -1.86 1.06
C TYR A 23 -12.00 -1.23 0.08
N ILE A 24 -10.82 -1.83 -0.03
CA ILE A 24 -9.80 -1.43 -0.99
C ILE A 24 -10.31 -1.63 -2.42
N GLN A 25 -10.88 -2.79 -2.70
CA GLN A 25 -11.37 -3.10 -4.04
C GLN A 25 -12.45 -2.13 -4.47
N LYS A 26 -13.33 -1.75 -3.55
CA LYS A 26 -14.38 -0.76 -3.84
C LYS A 26 -13.79 0.59 -4.25
N ALA A 27 -12.74 1.03 -3.56
CA ALA A 27 -12.07 2.28 -3.91
C ALA A 27 -11.41 2.20 -5.30
N LEU A 28 -10.75 1.09 -5.60
CA LEU A 28 -10.16 0.86 -6.92
C LEU A 28 -11.23 0.87 -8.02
N ASP A 29 -12.36 0.22 -7.77
CA ASP A 29 -13.46 0.14 -8.73
C ASP A 29 -14.07 1.52 -8.99
N LEU A 30 -13.97 2.43 -8.04
CA LEU A 30 -14.43 3.82 -8.20
C LEU A 30 -13.39 4.73 -8.86
N GLY A 31 -12.24 4.19 -9.24
CA GLY A 31 -11.20 4.92 -9.96
C GLY A 31 -10.13 5.55 -9.09
N TYR A 32 -10.12 5.28 -7.79
CA TYR A 32 -9.05 5.77 -6.93
C TYR A 32 -7.84 4.87 -6.99
N ASN A 33 -6.65 5.46 -6.85
CA ASN A 33 -5.49 4.67 -6.41
C ASN A 33 -5.62 4.50 -4.90
N VAL A 34 -5.06 3.43 -4.36
CA VAL A 34 -5.23 3.09 -2.94
C VAL A 34 -3.89 2.77 -2.32
N GLU A 35 -3.62 3.40 -1.18
CA GLU A 35 -2.46 3.03 -0.36
C GLU A 35 -2.91 1.99 0.66
N VAL A 36 -2.13 0.93 0.82
CA VAL A 36 -2.41 -0.16 1.75
C VAL A 36 -1.18 -0.44 2.61
N ASP A 37 -1.42 -0.85 3.85
CA ASP A 37 -0.35 -1.20 4.78
C ASP A 37 -0.11 -2.71 4.73
N VAL A 38 1.11 -3.13 4.44
CA VAL A 38 1.45 -4.54 4.21
C VAL A 38 2.50 -5.03 5.20
N TRP A 39 2.21 -6.18 5.79
CA TRP A 39 3.10 -6.90 6.71
C TRP A 39 3.54 -8.21 6.09
N GLY A 40 4.72 -8.69 6.44
CA GLY A 40 5.24 -9.96 5.96
C GLY A 40 5.34 -11.00 7.06
N TYR A 41 5.01 -12.25 6.72
CA TYR A 41 5.23 -13.39 7.61
C TYR A 41 6.61 -13.96 7.34
N ARG A 42 7.46 -13.96 8.36
CA ARG A 42 8.90 -14.16 8.24
C ARG A 42 9.30 -15.46 7.53
N TYR A 43 8.66 -16.56 7.85
CA TYR A 43 9.11 -17.87 7.37
C TYR A 43 8.30 -18.42 6.19
N SER A 44 7.13 -17.89 5.94
CA SER A 44 6.26 -18.41 4.88
C SER A 44 6.30 -17.56 3.60
N GLY A 45 6.76 -16.32 3.70
CA GLY A 45 6.68 -15.39 2.56
C GLY A 45 5.28 -14.86 2.30
N MET A 46 4.31 -15.20 3.15
CA MET A 46 2.95 -14.69 3.03
C MET A 46 2.87 -13.24 3.46
N LEU A 47 1.85 -12.53 2.96
CA LEU A 47 1.63 -11.12 3.27
C LEU A 47 0.27 -10.92 3.90
N ALA A 48 0.14 -9.83 4.66
CA ALA A 48 -1.13 -9.45 5.29
C ALA A 48 -1.26 -7.93 5.30
N LEU A 49 -2.51 -7.45 5.32
CA LEU A 49 -2.83 -6.04 5.42
C LEU A 49 -3.23 -5.68 6.85
N GLY A 50 -2.91 -4.47 7.27
CA GLY A 50 -3.29 -3.96 8.58
C GLY A 50 -2.45 -2.75 8.95
N HIS A 51 -3.03 -1.82 9.74
CA HIS A 51 -2.31 -0.60 10.10
C HIS A 51 -1.31 -0.83 11.25
N ASP A 52 -1.78 -1.28 12.39
CA ASP A 52 -0.94 -1.47 13.57
C ASP A 52 -0.37 -2.90 13.68
N GLN A 53 -1.00 -3.83 13.01
CA GLN A 53 -0.63 -5.24 13.04
C GLN A 53 -1.28 -5.94 11.84
N PRO A 54 -0.79 -7.13 11.47
CA PRO A 54 -1.46 -7.92 10.43
C PRO A 54 -2.90 -8.26 10.83
N GLN A 55 -3.84 -7.99 9.93
CA GLN A 55 -5.25 -8.24 10.19
C GLN A 55 -5.90 -9.13 9.12
N TYR A 56 -5.52 -8.96 7.86
CA TYR A 56 -6.14 -9.65 6.74
C TYR A 56 -5.07 -10.28 5.88
N ASP A 57 -5.06 -11.60 5.77
CA ASP A 57 -4.15 -12.28 4.86
C ASP A 57 -4.48 -11.87 3.42
N ILE A 58 -3.45 -11.67 2.63
CA ILE A 58 -3.61 -11.20 1.26
C ILE A 58 -2.63 -11.92 0.34
N ASP A 59 -3.05 -12.20 -0.89
CA ASP A 59 -2.17 -12.81 -1.87
C ASP A 59 -1.44 -11.75 -2.70
N TYR A 60 -0.37 -12.17 -3.36
CA TYR A 60 0.44 -11.29 -4.20
C TYR A 60 -0.35 -10.78 -5.40
N GLU A 61 -1.24 -11.60 -5.94
CA GLU A 61 -2.03 -11.22 -7.10
C GLU A 61 -2.91 -10.01 -6.83
N PHE A 62 -3.52 -9.97 -5.63
CA PHE A 62 -4.31 -8.81 -5.22
C PHE A 62 -3.45 -7.53 -5.24
N LEU A 63 -2.23 -7.62 -4.74
CA LEU A 63 -1.33 -6.47 -4.65
C LEU A 63 -0.75 -6.04 -5.98
N ARG A 64 -0.82 -6.89 -7.01
CA ARG A 64 -0.33 -6.56 -8.35
C ARG A 64 -1.30 -5.70 -9.15
N GLN A 65 -2.49 -5.45 -8.65
CA GLN A 65 -3.46 -4.61 -9.36
C GLN A 65 -2.91 -3.20 -9.56
N ASP A 66 -3.19 -2.63 -10.74
CA ASP A 66 -2.86 -1.23 -10.98
C ASP A 66 -3.60 -0.34 -9.99
N GLY A 67 -2.92 0.68 -9.51
CA GLY A 67 -3.51 1.62 -8.57
C GLY A 67 -3.27 1.28 -7.10
N ILE A 68 -2.72 0.11 -6.78
CA ILE A 68 -2.37 -0.20 -5.40
C ILE A 68 -0.95 0.25 -5.09
N TRP A 69 -0.79 0.98 -3.99
CA TRP A 69 0.48 1.47 -3.47
C TRP A 69 0.71 0.82 -2.13
N CYS A 70 1.67 -0.10 -2.06
CA CYS A 70 1.92 -0.89 -0.87
C CYS A 70 2.94 -0.21 0.05
N HIS A 71 2.49 0.21 1.22
CA HIS A 71 3.37 0.68 2.28
C HIS A 71 3.85 -0.53 3.08
N ALA A 72 5.12 -0.88 2.93
CA ALA A 72 5.71 -1.99 3.67
C ALA A 72 5.90 -1.57 5.13
N LYS A 73 5.26 -2.30 6.04
CA LYS A 73 5.32 -2.01 7.47
C LYS A 73 6.50 -2.68 8.15
N ASP A 74 7.15 -3.64 7.48
CA ASP A 74 8.33 -4.32 7.99
C ASP A 74 9.29 -4.64 6.86
N ILE A 75 10.52 -5.03 7.23
CA ILE A 75 11.55 -5.33 6.23
C ILE A 75 11.20 -6.61 5.45
N THR A 76 10.51 -7.55 6.07
CA THR A 76 10.13 -8.80 5.42
C THR A 76 9.18 -8.55 4.25
N SER A 77 8.13 -7.75 4.47
CA SER A 77 7.20 -7.42 3.39
C SER A 77 7.90 -6.62 2.30
N PHE A 78 8.73 -5.66 2.66
CA PHE A 78 9.44 -4.86 1.66
C PHE A 78 10.36 -5.72 0.80
N TYR A 79 11.12 -6.60 1.43
CA TYR A 79 12.00 -7.51 0.71
C TYR A 79 11.22 -8.39 -0.28
N ASN A 80 10.14 -9.00 0.19
CA ASN A 80 9.34 -9.89 -0.65
C ASN A 80 8.62 -9.15 -1.77
N MET A 81 8.05 -7.97 -1.49
CA MET A 81 7.35 -7.20 -2.50
C MET A 81 8.29 -6.57 -3.53
N SER A 82 9.47 -6.13 -3.11
CA SER A 82 10.41 -5.45 -4.02
C SER A 82 10.94 -6.38 -5.11
N LYS A 83 10.89 -7.69 -4.91
CA LYS A 83 11.29 -8.67 -5.92
C LYS A 83 10.22 -8.89 -6.99
N ASP A 84 9.00 -8.44 -6.75
CA ASP A 84 7.89 -8.59 -7.68
C ASP A 84 7.74 -7.30 -8.48
N LYS A 85 8.05 -7.37 -9.77
CA LYS A 85 8.07 -6.18 -10.63
C LYS A 85 6.69 -5.54 -10.81
N ASP A 86 5.63 -6.29 -10.55
CA ASP A 86 4.26 -5.82 -10.74
C ASP A 86 3.66 -5.23 -9.46
N ILE A 87 4.36 -5.33 -8.34
CA ILE A 87 3.92 -4.72 -7.08
C ILE A 87 4.59 -3.36 -6.90
N HIS A 88 3.76 -2.34 -6.73
CA HIS A 88 4.22 -0.99 -6.46
C HIS A 88 4.31 -0.79 -4.95
N CYS A 89 5.51 -0.77 -4.40
CA CYS A 89 5.69 -0.69 -2.95
C CYS A 89 6.73 0.36 -2.55
N PHE A 90 6.70 0.73 -1.29
CA PHE A 90 7.63 1.66 -0.69
C PHE A 90 7.76 1.36 0.80
N SER A 91 8.88 1.80 1.38
CA SER A 91 9.10 1.78 2.82
C SER A 91 9.23 3.22 3.27
N HIS A 92 8.42 3.61 4.26
CA HIS A 92 8.39 4.97 4.76
C HIS A 92 8.28 4.94 6.28
N ASP A 93 9.26 5.50 6.97
CA ASP A 93 9.29 5.52 8.42
C ASP A 93 9.20 6.96 8.92
N GLN A 94 10.33 7.61 9.14
CA GLN A 94 10.37 8.98 9.69
C GLN A 94 10.66 10.05 8.65
N ASP A 95 10.98 9.65 7.44
CA ASP A 95 11.25 10.59 6.37
C ASP A 95 9.95 11.24 5.89
N GLU A 96 10.02 12.51 5.49
CA GLU A 96 8.86 13.21 4.95
C GLU A 96 8.43 12.62 3.62
N VAL A 97 9.38 12.13 2.84
CA VAL A 97 9.16 11.61 1.49
C VAL A 97 9.89 10.30 1.33
N ALA A 98 9.24 9.33 0.71
CA ALA A 98 9.84 8.05 0.36
C ALA A 98 9.78 7.84 -1.15
N LEU A 99 10.76 7.11 -1.68
CA LEU A 99 10.78 6.71 -3.09
C LEU A 99 10.12 5.35 -3.23
N THR A 100 9.17 5.24 -4.13
CA THR A 100 8.50 3.96 -4.39
C THR A 100 9.27 3.15 -5.43
N THR A 101 8.96 1.86 -5.51
CA THR A 101 9.63 0.96 -6.46
C THR A 101 9.30 1.25 -7.92
N LYS A 102 8.25 2.02 -8.21
CA LYS A 102 7.93 2.46 -9.57
C LYS A 102 8.37 3.90 -9.85
N GLY A 103 9.21 4.47 -8.99
CA GLY A 103 9.83 5.76 -9.25
C GLY A 103 8.99 6.98 -8.89
N TYR A 104 8.05 6.84 -7.98
CA TYR A 104 7.28 7.95 -7.44
C TYR A 104 7.82 8.38 -6.08
N PHE A 105 7.62 9.64 -5.73
CA PHE A 105 7.88 10.12 -4.38
C PHE A 105 6.57 10.07 -3.58
N TRP A 106 6.61 9.42 -2.44
CA TRP A 106 5.49 9.35 -1.50
C TRP A 106 5.69 10.36 -0.38
N SER A 107 4.63 11.11 -0.06
CA SER A 107 4.61 12.02 1.09
C SER A 107 3.50 11.63 2.04
N GLY A 108 3.83 11.51 3.32
CA GLY A 108 2.86 11.13 4.34
C GLY A 108 1.76 12.17 4.56
N TRP A 109 1.97 13.38 4.11
CA TRP A 109 1.02 14.48 4.27
C TRP A 109 0.20 14.74 3.02
N GLY A 110 0.65 14.23 1.87
CA GLY A 110 0.06 14.58 0.61
C GLY A 110 -0.84 13.50 0.07
N ASN A 111 -1.86 13.95 -0.64
CA ASN A 111 -2.66 13.09 -1.49
C ASN A 111 -2.20 13.23 -2.94
N GLN A 112 -1.15 13.99 -3.16
CA GLN A 112 -0.55 14.22 -4.46
C GLN A 112 0.86 13.67 -4.48
N LEU A 113 1.16 12.95 -5.54
CA LEU A 113 2.48 12.37 -5.73
C LEU A 113 3.08 12.86 -7.01
N THR A 114 4.40 12.98 -7.01
CA THR A 114 5.16 13.40 -8.18
C THR A 114 6.01 12.24 -8.67
N LYS A 115 5.94 11.97 -9.95
CA LYS A 115 6.79 10.94 -10.54
C LYS A 115 8.23 11.43 -10.56
N LYS A 116 9.16 10.55 -10.21
CA LYS A 116 10.60 10.84 -10.30
C LYS A 116 10.96 11.13 -11.73
N SER A 117 11.60 12.25 -11.94
CA SER A 117 12.12 12.65 -13.26
C SER A 117 13.54 12.14 -13.48
#